data_6d2286736616ec423174e47ddd00a140
#
_entry.id   6d2286736616ec423174e47ddd00a140
#
_cell.length_a   1.000
_cell.length_b   1.000
_cell.length_c   1.000
_cell.angle_alpha   90.00
_cell.angle_beta   90.00
_cell.angle_gamma   90.00
#
_symmetry.space_group_name_H-M   'P 1'
#
loop_
_entity.id
_entity.type
_entity.pdbx_description
1 polymer ?
#
loop_
_entity_poly.entity_id
_entity_poly.type
_entity_poly.pdbx_seq_one_letter_code
_entity_poly.pdbx_strand_id
1 'polypeptide(L)'
;MGYNRLGWGRGDVADSEPTETGETILVVDDELDVRVFVREALTLKGYHVIDTGDPLAARRIAETQPVHLLLTDVVMPIMNGLELAKRVEAVSPTTKVLLMSGYVTAEVKGAGRPLVAKPFKTADLLKAIRQLLDSKSAFRRPTPPPAPRPGFGPV
;
A
#
# COMPACT_ATOMS: atom_id res chain seq x y z
N MET A 1 -6.26 10.98 -28.09
CA MET A 1 -6.07 10.57 -28.48
C MET A 1 -5.63 10.32 -28.47
N GLY A 2 -5.98 10.41 -28.23
CA GLY A 2 -5.74 10.09 -28.37
C GLY A 2 -5.53 9.68 -28.36
N TYR A 3 -5.51 9.45 -28.27
CA TYR A 3 -5.28 8.97 -28.60
C TYR A 3 -5.06 8.55 -28.64
N ASN A 4 -5.19 8.35 -28.67
CA ASN A 4 -5.19 7.88 -28.85
C ASN A 4 -4.61 7.51 -28.97
N ARG A 5 -4.57 7.04 -29.05
CA ARG A 5 -4.25 6.57 -29.29
C ARG A 5 -4.11 5.87 -29.72
N LEU A 6 -4.28 5.61 -29.63
CA LEU A 6 -4.61 4.91 -30.01
C LEU A 6 -5.14 4.73 -30.40
N GLY A 7 -5.52 4.75 -30.58
CA GLY A 7 -6.17 4.71 -30.80
C GLY A 7 -6.64 4.35 -30.57
N TRP A 8 -6.83 4.41 -30.45
CA TRP A 8 -7.37 4.09 -30.02
C TRP A 8 -7.99 4.59 -29.64
N GLY A 9 -8.39 4.98 -29.53
CA GLY A 9 -9.04 5.37 -29.16
C GLY A 9 -9.45 5.57 -28.47
N ARG A 10 -9.87 5.88 -28.20
CA ARG A 10 -10.30 5.79 -27.39
C ARG A 10 -11.31 5.66 -27.17
N GLY A 11 -11.48 5.86 -27.35
CA GLY A 11 -12.62 5.80 -26.99
C GLY A 11 -13.46 4.76 -26.83
N ASP A 12 -13.88 4.34 -27.13
CA ASP A 12 -14.67 3.48 -26.85
C ASP A 12 -14.33 2.67 -26.04
N VAL A 13 -13.64 2.61 -26.02
CA VAL A 13 -13.24 1.90 -25.18
C VAL A 13 -13.45 2.34 -23.91
N ALA A 14 -13.82 3.44 -23.76
CA ALA A 14 -13.93 4.02 -22.53
C ALA A 14 -14.63 3.20 -21.56
N ASP A 15 -15.68 2.57 -21.92
CA ASP A 15 -16.36 1.85 -20.93
C ASP A 15 -15.70 0.60 -20.59
N SER A 16 -14.89 0.08 -21.40
CA SER A 16 -14.18 -1.12 -21.03
C SER A 16 -12.82 -0.82 -20.46
N GLU A 17 -12.41 0.41 -20.46
CA GLU A 17 -11.13 0.76 -19.89
C GLU A 17 -11.26 1.06 -18.42
N PRO A 18 -10.26 0.72 -17.65
CA PRO A 18 -10.28 1.07 -16.23
C PRO A 18 -10.26 2.58 -16.11
N THR A 19 -11.06 3.09 -15.24
CA THR A 19 -11.04 4.49 -14.90
C THR A 19 -9.82 4.75 -14.04
N GLU A 20 -9.03 5.73 -14.42
CA GLU A 20 -7.92 6.09 -13.60
C GLU A 20 -8.41 6.67 -12.31
N THR A 21 -7.95 6.10 -11.21
CA THR A 21 -8.36 6.58 -9.91
C THR A 21 -7.52 7.74 -9.42
N GLY A 22 -6.34 7.92 -10.00
CA GLY A 22 -5.39 8.92 -9.53
C GLY A 22 -4.66 8.50 -8.28
N GLU A 23 -4.87 7.29 -7.82
CA GLU A 23 -4.27 6.82 -6.58
C GLU A 23 -3.13 5.88 -6.86
N THR A 24 -2.04 6.04 -6.12
CA THR A 24 -0.83 5.25 -6.29
C THR A 24 -0.72 4.24 -5.17
N ILE A 25 -0.48 2.99 -5.53
CA ILE A 25 -0.28 1.91 -4.59
C ILE A 25 1.13 1.39 -4.73
N LEU A 26 1.84 1.31 -3.62
CA LEU A 26 3.18 0.76 -3.57
C LEU A 26 3.08 -0.67 -3.05
N VAL A 27 3.48 -1.62 -3.88
CA VAL A 27 3.39 -3.05 -3.57
C VAL A 27 4.77 -3.56 -3.23
N VAL A 28 4.91 -4.17 -2.06
CA VAL A 28 6.19 -4.67 -1.61
C VAL A 28 6.05 -6.14 -1.22
N ASP A 29 6.75 -6.99 -1.93
CA ASP A 29 6.76 -8.43 -1.66
C ASP A 29 8.02 -8.97 -2.30
N ASP A 30 8.76 -9.80 -1.58
CA ASP A 30 9.99 -10.34 -2.13
C ASP A 30 9.74 -11.42 -3.18
N GLU A 31 8.51 -11.91 -3.30
CA GLU A 31 8.15 -12.89 -4.31
C GLU A 31 7.66 -12.21 -5.57
N LEU A 32 8.38 -12.43 -6.65
CA LEU A 32 8.05 -11.78 -7.92
C LEU A 32 6.66 -12.16 -8.41
N ASP A 33 6.29 -13.44 -8.26
CA ASP A 33 5.00 -13.90 -8.77
C ASP A 33 3.84 -13.17 -8.08
N VAL A 34 3.97 -12.93 -6.79
CA VAL A 34 2.93 -12.21 -6.05
C VAL A 34 2.86 -10.77 -6.54
N ARG A 35 4.02 -10.13 -6.72
CA ARG A 35 4.03 -8.75 -7.20
C ARG A 35 3.38 -8.62 -8.57
N VAL A 36 3.69 -9.54 -9.47
CA VAL A 36 3.13 -9.50 -10.83
C VAL A 36 1.62 -9.66 -10.77
N PHE A 37 1.15 -10.65 -10.00
CA PHE A 37 -0.27 -10.90 -9.88
C PHE A 37 -1.01 -9.67 -9.32
N VAL A 38 -0.49 -9.13 -8.24
CA VAL A 38 -1.13 -7.99 -7.60
C VAL A 38 -1.08 -6.77 -8.50
N ARG A 39 0.07 -6.52 -9.12
CA ARG A 39 0.22 -5.37 -9.99
C ARG A 39 -0.79 -5.40 -11.14
N GLU A 40 -0.96 -6.57 -11.75
CA GLU A 40 -1.91 -6.69 -12.85
C GLU A 40 -3.34 -6.43 -12.38
N ALA A 41 -3.70 -7.01 -11.25
CA ALA A 41 -5.05 -6.83 -10.73
C ALA A 41 -5.34 -5.37 -10.42
N LEU A 42 -4.38 -4.68 -9.82
CA LEU A 42 -4.59 -3.29 -9.44
C LEU A 42 -4.56 -2.36 -10.64
N THR A 43 -3.68 -2.63 -11.59
CA THR A 43 -3.62 -1.81 -12.80
C THR A 43 -4.93 -1.89 -13.58
N LEU A 44 -5.53 -3.07 -13.63
CA LEU A 44 -6.80 -3.23 -14.31
C LEU A 44 -7.91 -2.41 -13.66
N LYS A 45 -7.78 -2.09 -12.39
CA LYS A 45 -8.77 -1.27 -11.70
C LYS A 45 -8.46 0.22 -11.76
N GLY A 46 -7.41 0.60 -12.48
CA GLY A 46 -7.12 2.00 -12.68
C GLY A 46 -6.13 2.61 -11.72
N TYR A 47 -5.56 1.80 -10.84
CA TYR A 47 -4.55 2.33 -9.91
C TYR A 47 -3.21 2.46 -10.61
N HIS A 48 -2.43 3.45 -10.16
CA HIS A 48 -1.04 3.54 -10.56
C HIS A 48 -0.25 2.68 -9.57
N VAL A 49 0.50 1.73 -10.09
CA VAL A 49 1.17 0.75 -9.23
C VAL A 49 2.66 0.86 -9.37
N ILE A 50 3.34 0.93 -8.23
CA ILE A 50 4.80 0.83 -8.16
C ILE A 50 5.07 -0.41 -7.32
N ASP A 51 5.93 -1.30 -7.78
CA ASP A 51 6.22 -2.50 -7.01
C ASP A 51 7.70 -2.69 -6.85
N THR A 52 8.09 -3.30 -5.75
CA THR A 52 9.47 -3.60 -5.48
C THR A 52 9.55 -4.78 -4.52
N GLY A 53 10.64 -5.55 -4.62
CA GLY A 53 10.90 -6.60 -3.66
C GLY A 53 11.82 -6.16 -2.53
N ASP A 54 12.26 -4.91 -2.57
CA ASP A 54 13.24 -4.40 -1.62
C ASP A 54 12.59 -3.39 -0.69
N PRO A 55 12.45 -3.70 0.61
CA PRO A 55 11.79 -2.76 1.53
C PRO A 55 12.55 -1.44 1.68
N LEU A 56 13.86 -1.45 1.49
CA LEU A 56 14.59 -0.19 1.57
C LEU A 56 14.27 0.71 0.38
N ALA A 57 14.12 0.12 -0.80
CA ALA A 57 13.68 0.88 -1.96
C ALA A 57 12.28 1.41 -1.76
N ALA A 58 11.41 0.61 -1.14
CA ALA A 58 10.04 1.03 -0.87
C ALA A 58 9.99 2.29 -0.01
N ARG A 59 10.80 2.32 1.02
CA ARG A 59 10.85 3.49 1.89
C ARG A 59 11.30 4.73 1.11
N ARG A 60 12.30 4.59 0.26
CA ARG A 60 12.76 5.70 -0.55
C ARG A 60 11.69 6.20 -1.51
N ILE A 61 10.94 5.27 -2.09
CA ILE A 61 9.85 5.65 -2.99
C ILE A 61 8.80 6.45 -2.24
N ALA A 62 8.42 6.00 -1.04
CA ALA A 62 7.43 6.71 -0.25
C ALA A 62 7.92 8.09 0.18
N GLU A 63 9.21 8.25 0.31
CA GLU A 63 9.79 9.52 0.71
C GLU A 63 9.84 10.52 -0.45
N THR A 64 9.95 10.05 -1.68
CA THR A 64 10.21 10.91 -2.81
C THR A 64 9.01 11.16 -3.70
N GLN A 65 7.95 10.40 -3.57
CA GLN A 65 6.77 10.63 -4.40
C GLN A 65 5.51 10.22 -3.64
N PRO A 66 4.35 10.74 -4.05
CA PRO A 66 3.11 10.46 -3.35
C PRO A 66 2.74 8.99 -3.43
N VAL A 67 2.42 8.40 -2.31
CA VAL A 67 1.92 7.02 -2.24
C VAL A 67 0.67 7.05 -1.38
N HIS A 68 -0.43 6.61 -1.93
CA HIS A 68 -1.70 6.63 -1.22
C HIS A 68 -1.88 5.41 -0.33
N LEU A 69 -1.33 4.27 -0.75
CA LEU A 69 -1.45 3.06 0.03
C LEU A 69 -0.20 2.19 -0.16
N LEU A 70 0.29 1.66 0.95
CA LEU A 70 1.36 0.67 0.97
C LEU A 70 0.71 -0.70 1.16
N LEU A 71 0.95 -1.59 0.22
CA LEU A 71 0.51 -2.98 0.31
C LEU A 71 1.76 -3.82 0.44
N THR A 72 2.00 -4.40 1.61
CA THR A 72 3.26 -5.09 1.85
C THR A 72 3.06 -6.46 2.48
N ASP A 73 3.87 -7.41 2.05
CA ASP A 73 4.01 -8.67 2.73
C ASP A 73 4.62 -8.42 4.12
N VAL A 74 4.29 -9.27 5.07
CA VAL A 74 4.85 -9.16 6.41
C VAL A 74 6.21 -9.84 6.48
N VAL A 75 6.32 -11.04 5.93
CA VAL A 75 7.55 -11.83 6.06
C VAL A 75 8.43 -11.60 4.84
N MET A 76 9.49 -10.84 5.03
CA MET A 76 10.44 -10.53 3.96
C MET A 76 11.84 -10.52 4.54
N PRO A 77 12.85 -10.79 3.69
CA PRO A 77 14.23 -10.63 4.14
C PRO A 77 14.54 -9.18 4.46
N ILE A 78 15.53 -8.95 5.28
CA ILE A 78 16.05 -7.63 5.62
C ILE A 78 15.15 -6.89 6.59
N MET A 79 13.87 -6.75 6.27
CA MET A 79 12.95 -5.97 7.10
C MET A 79 11.55 -6.53 6.91
N ASN A 80 10.85 -6.81 7.99
CA ASN A 80 9.49 -7.30 7.84
C ASN A 80 8.53 -6.14 7.54
N GLY A 81 7.32 -6.50 7.10
CA GLY A 81 6.35 -5.50 6.67
C GLY A 81 5.85 -4.61 7.78
N LEU A 82 5.86 -5.09 9.03
CA LEU A 82 5.44 -4.24 10.15
C LEU A 82 6.44 -3.11 10.37
N GLU A 83 7.71 -3.42 10.27
CA GLU A 83 8.73 -2.40 10.40
C GLU A 83 8.70 -1.45 9.21
N LEU A 84 8.52 -1.99 8.01
CA LEU A 84 8.42 -1.16 6.83
C LEU A 84 7.25 -0.17 6.95
N ALA A 85 6.12 -0.65 7.45
CA ALA A 85 4.95 0.21 7.63
C ALA A 85 5.27 1.40 8.52
N LYS A 86 5.98 1.14 9.62
CA LYS A 86 6.36 2.22 10.53
C LYS A 86 7.26 3.22 9.84
N ARG A 87 8.22 2.74 9.06
CA ARG A 87 9.16 3.62 8.39
C ARG A 87 8.50 4.44 7.29
N VAL A 88 7.57 3.82 6.57
CA VAL A 88 6.84 4.55 5.55
C VAL A 88 5.95 5.62 6.19
N GLU A 89 5.29 5.28 7.28
CA GLU A 89 4.45 6.26 7.97
C GLU A 89 5.25 7.43 8.51
N ALA A 90 6.50 7.19 8.88
CA ALA A 90 7.35 8.26 9.36
C ALA A 90 7.67 9.28 8.28
N VAL A 91 7.81 8.85 7.03
CA VAL A 91 8.15 9.75 5.92
C VAL A 91 6.94 10.13 5.08
N SER A 92 5.83 9.44 5.25
CA SER A 92 4.61 9.70 4.47
C SER A 92 3.39 9.41 5.36
N PRO A 93 3.07 10.31 6.30
CA PRO A 93 2.06 10.02 7.32
C PRO A 93 0.65 9.77 6.78
N THR A 94 0.37 10.22 5.58
CA THR A 94 -0.97 10.03 5.00
C THR A 94 -1.10 8.73 4.23
N THR A 95 -0.01 8.00 4.04
CA THR A 95 -0.06 6.72 3.33
C THR A 95 -0.77 5.69 4.20
N LYS A 96 -1.77 5.05 3.65
CA LYS A 96 -2.47 3.98 4.36
C LYS A 96 -1.72 2.67 4.16
N VAL A 97 -1.88 1.75 5.10
CA VAL A 97 -1.12 0.50 5.08
C VAL A 97 -2.07 -0.69 5.08
N LEU A 98 -1.84 -1.62 4.17
CA LEU A 98 -2.54 -2.90 4.14
C LEU A 98 -1.47 -3.99 4.10
N LEU A 99 -1.55 -4.92 5.04
CA LEU A 99 -0.60 -6.02 5.11
C LEU A 99 -1.11 -7.24 4.34
N MET A 100 -0.19 -8.00 3.80
CA MET A 100 -0.48 -9.32 3.23
C MET A 100 0.31 -10.33 4.05
N SER A 101 -0.29 -11.43 4.43
CA SER A 101 0.45 -12.42 5.21
C SER A 101 -0.10 -13.82 5.00
N GLY A 102 0.81 -14.77 4.82
CA GLY A 102 0.47 -16.18 4.83
C GLY A 102 0.40 -16.75 6.24
N TYR A 103 0.95 -16.02 7.20
CA TYR A 103 0.96 -16.46 8.59
C TYR A 103 0.46 -15.34 9.47
N VAL A 104 -0.63 -15.60 10.18
CA VAL A 104 -1.20 -14.60 11.07
C VAL A 104 -0.75 -14.95 12.48
N THR A 105 0.38 -14.36 12.86
CA THR A 105 0.98 -14.61 14.17
C THR A 105 0.38 -13.66 15.20
N ALA A 106 0.73 -13.89 16.47
CA ALA A 106 0.29 -13.00 17.53
C ALA A 106 0.80 -11.59 17.30
N GLU A 107 2.03 -11.46 16.77
CA GLU A 107 2.60 -10.14 16.49
C GLU A 107 1.79 -9.40 15.43
N VAL A 108 1.40 -10.11 14.37
CA VAL A 108 0.63 -9.49 13.30
C VAL A 108 -0.75 -9.09 13.82
N LYS A 109 -1.39 -9.96 14.59
CA LYS A 109 -2.69 -9.63 15.17
C LYS A 109 -2.58 -8.47 16.14
N GLY A 110 -1.53 -8.47 16.95
CA GLY A 110 -1.34 -7.41 17.95
C GLY A 110 -1.04 -6.07 17.34
N ALA A 111 -0.59 -6.04 16.08
CA ALA A 111 -0.32 -4.78 15.42
C ALA A 111 -1.60 -4.00 15.12
N GLY A 112 -2.75 -4.69 15.05
CA GLY A 112 -4.03 -4.02 14.84
C GLY A 112 -4.16 -3.36 13.48
N ARG A 113 -3.36 -3.76 12.51
CA ARG A 113 -3.40 -3.16 11.18
C ARG A 113 -4.29 -3.96 10.25
N PRO A 114 -4.88 -3.31 9.25
CA PRO A 114 -5.62 -4.04 8.22
C PRO A 114 -4.76 -5.09 7.55
N LEU A 115 -5.33 -6.24 7.30
CA LEU A 115 -4.58 -7.39 6.83
C LEU A 115 -5.41 -8.21 5.87
N VAL A 116 -4.79 -8.68 4.79
CA VAL A 116 -5.37 -9.64 3.88
C VAL A 116 -4.56 -10.92 4.00
N ALA A 117 -5.23 -12.03 4.28
CA ALA A 117 -4.54 -13.31 4.45
C ALA A 117 -4.27 -13.94 3.09
N LYS A 118 -3.09 -14.51 2.94
CA LYS A 118 -2.73 -15.26 1.74
C LYS A 118 -3.13 -16.72 1.91
N PRO A 119 -3.61 -17.39 0.89
CA PRO A 119 -3.91 -16.86 -0.44
C PRO A 119 -5.21 -16.07 -0.40
N PHE A 120 -5.26 -14.98 -1.15
CA PHE A 120 -6.46 -14.15 -1.18
C PHE A 120 -7.05 -14.16 -2.59
N LYS A 121 -8.33 -13.85 -2.66
CA LYS A 121 -8.98 -13.64 -3.94
C LYS A 121 -8.79 -12.20 -4.35
N THR A 122 -8.69 -11.99 -5.65
CA THR A 122 -8.54 -10.64 -6.19
C THR A 122 -9.65 -9.72 -5.67
N ALA A 123 -10.88 -10.20 -5.64
CA ALA A 123 -12.00 -9.37 -5.19
C ALA A 123 -11.83 -8.93 -3.75
N ASP A 124 -11.33 -9.82 -2.89
CA ASP A 124 -11.13 -9.48 -1.48
C ASP A 124 -10.03 -8.44 -1.32
N LEU A 125 -8.97 -8.58 -2.09
CA LEU A 125 -7.88 -7.61 -2.07
C LEU A 125 -8.37 -6.24 -2.51
N LEU A 126 -9.08 -6.18 -3.63
CA LEU A 126 -9.56 -4.92 -4.17
C LEU A 126 -10.55 -4.25 -3.23
N LYS A 127 -11.39 -5.04 -2.58
CA LYS A 127 -12.33 -4.49 -1.61
C LYS A 127 -11.62 -3.89 -0.42
N ALA A 128 -10.62 -4.59 0.11
CA ALA A 128 -9.88 -4.09 1.26
C ALA A 128 -9.16 -2.78 0.90
N ILE A 129 -8.57 -2.72 -0.27
CA ILE A 129 -7.88 -1.52 -0.73
C ILE A 129 -8.86 -0.36 -0.84
N ARG A 130 -10.00 -0.60 -1.48
CA ARG A 130 -10.97 0.47 -1.68
C ARG A 130 -11.52 0.98 -0.36
N GLN A 131 -11.76 0.09 0.58
CA GLN A 131 -12.25 0.49 1.89
C GLN A 131 -11.25 1.38 2.60
N LEU A 132 -9.96 1.05 2.51
CA LEU A 132 -8.94 1.85 3.14
C LEU A 132 -8.78 3.21 2.47
N LEU A 133 -8.80 3.24 1.14
CA LEU A 133 -8.61 4.49 0.43
C LEU A 133 -9.80 5.42 0.60
N ASP A 134 -10.99 4.87 0.76
CA ASP A 134 -12.18 5.69 0.98
C ASP A 134 -12.33 6.13 2.42
N SER A 135 -11.56 5.57 3.34
CA SER A 135 -11.62 5.94 4.73
C SER A 135 -11.11 7.36 4.89
N LYS A 136 -11.82 8.17 5.62
CA LYS A 136 -11.43 9.56 5.79
C LYS A 136 -10.21 9.72 6.65
N SER A 137 -10.00 8.78 7.56
CA SER A 137 -8.80 8.84 8.37
C SER A 137 -8.00 7.59 8.13
N ALA A 138 -6.69 7.73 8.19
CA ALA A 138 -5.80 6.62 8.07
C ALA A 138 -5.97 5.69 9.27
N PHE A 139 -5.31 4.55 9.22
CA PHE A 139 -5.29 3.65 10.34
C PHE A 139 -4.96 4.43 11.60
N ARG A 140 -5.79 4.26 12.60
CA ARG A 140 -5.59 5.00 13.83
C ARG A 140 -4.70 4.18 14.72
N ARG A 141 -3.45 4.51 14.71
CA ARG A 141 -2.49 3.86 15.57
C ARG A 141 -2.78 4.24 17.00
N PRO A 142 -2.43 3.36 17.94
CA PRO A 142 -2.46 3.80 19.34
C PRO A 142 -1.64 5.06 19.46
N THR A 143 -2.20 6.06 20.06
CA THR A 143 -1.53 7.32 20.20
C THR A 143 -0.35 7.14 21.14
N PRO A 144 0.85 7.46 20.70
CA PRO A 144 1.99 7.39 21.64
C PRO A 144 1.85 8.48 22.67
N PRO A 145 2.45 8.32 23.82
CA PRO A 145 2.44 9.39 24.79
C PRO A 145 3.10 10.61 24.17
N PRO A 146 2.68 11.79 24.55
CA PRO A 146 3.28 12.99 24.01
C PRO A 146 4.76 12.98 24.30
N ALA A 147 5.55 13.36 23.29
CA ALA A 147 6.97 13.47 23.49
C ALA A 147 7.25 14.55 24.52
N PRO A 148 8.34 14.41 25.29
CA PRO A 148 8.72 15.49 26.19
C PRO A 148 8.95 16.73 25.36
N ARG A 149 8.49 17.83 25.86
CA ARG A 149 8.66 19.07 25.13
C ARG A 149 10.09 19.50 25.20
N PRO A 150 10.62 20.00 24.09
CA PRO A 150 11.96 20.51 24.11
C PRO A 150 12.04 21.63 25.13
N GLY A 151 13.11 21.64 25.87
CA GLY A 151 13.30 22.69 26.83
C GLY A 151 12.65 22.43 28.17
N PHE A 152 11.69 21.52 28.22
CA PHE A 152 11.11 21.19 29.50
C PHE A 152 11.73 19.96 30.05
N GLY A 153 12.22 19.17 29.19
CA GLY A 153 12.86 17.96 29.61
C GLY A 153 11.90 17.14 30.40
N PRO A 154 12.39 16.24 31.16
CA PRO A 154 11.54 15.51 32.03
C PRO A 154 11.38 16.34 33.24
N VAL A 155 10.84 17.34 33.11
CA VAL A 155 10.70 18.20 34.25
C VAL A 155 10.00 17.47 35.31
#